data_a9e97b2aa0978fde09d6d414e2925258
#
_entry.id   a9e97b2aa0978fde09d6d414e2925258
#
_cell.length_a   1.000
_cell.length_b   1.000
_cell.length_c   1.000
_cell.angle_alpha   90.00
_cell.angle_beta   90.00
_cell.angle_gamma   90.00
#
_symmetry.space_group_name_H-M   'P 1'
#
loop_
_entity.id
_entity.type
_entity.pdbx_description
1 polymer ?
#
loop_
_entity_poly.entity_id
_entity_poly.type
_entity_poly.pdbx_seq_one_letter_code
_entity_poly.pdbx_strand_id
1 'polypeptide(L)'
;MQAGQTHSKNPGLDLPGRVRVSLGSAMVLGLLEGKLEAKPTTVYLMTYRRGKCVASCGFCPQAKRSRGRADLLSRVSWPAFPIVQVVNGLQMPVEKGEIRRVCIQALNYPEVLAHLLALVKAISGSVGIPISVSYQPPNRESIRLLAQAGVERIGIPLDAATEELFDNVKGEYVGGPYRWEEEFKLLTCALEVFGRGKVSTHLIVGLGETEKEMVKVIQRCVDMGVLPALFAFTPIPGTPLEWRSQPSIQAYRRIQMARHIVLNEVGKFERMRFDEEGRIVDFGVDGRVLQQIIQTDTPFLTSGCPNCNRPYYNEKPSGPIYNYPRDMTEKERSVIPALLGLERSAKP
;
A
#
# COMPACT_ATOMS: atom_id res chain seq x y z
N MET A 1 54.91 -2.00 28.68
CA MET A 1 53.78 -1.06 28.76
C MET A 1 53.17 -0.90 27.35
N GLN A 2 52.14 -1.68 27.06
CA GLN A 2 51.39 -1.55 25.79
C GLN A 2 50.15 -0.75 26.08
N ALA A 3 50.03 0.42 25.43
CA ALA A 3 48.87 1.27 25.53
C ALA A 3 47.72 0.67 24.71
N GLY A 4 46.63 0.28 25.40
CA GLY A 4 45.39 -0.15 24.77
C GLY A 4 44.70 1.01 24.06
N GLN A 5 44.57 0.93 22.75
CA GLN A 5 43.69 1.81 21.99
C GLN A 5 42.24 1.39 22.22
N THR A 6 41.56 2.16 23.03
CA THR A 6 40.07 2.09 23.14
C THR A 6 39.49 2.70 21.88
N HIS A 7 39.00 1.84 20.98
CA HIS A 7 38.12 2.25 19.88
C HIS A 7 36.78 2.71 20.48
N SER A 8 36.62 4.02 20.54
CA SER A 8 35.30 4.65 20.74
C SER A 8 34.39 4.24 19.59
N LYS A 9 33.47 3.31 19.84
CA LYS A 9 32.35 3.03 18.96
C LYS A 9 31.40 4.21 19.04
N ASN A 10 31.50 5.14 18.11
CA ASN A 10 30.39 5.98 17.78
C ASN A 10 29.21 5.06 17.43
N PRO A 11 27.99 5.24 17.96
CA PRO A 11 26.82 4.53 17.51
C PRO A 11 26.36 5.14 16.18
N GLY A 12 27.18 4.98 15.14
CA GLY A 12 26.76 5.18 13.77
C GLY A 12 25.65 4.20 13.49
N LEU A 13 24.50 4.68 13.02
CA LEU A 13 23.42 3.85 12.47
C LEU A 13 24.04 2.88 11.48
N ASP A 14 24.27 1.63 11.90
CA ASP A 14 24.76 0.57 11.01
C ASP A 14 23.77 0.38 9.88
N LEU A 15 24.17 0.76 8.67
CA LEU A 15 23.37 0.57 7.46
C LEU A 15 23.11 -0.93 7.30
N PRO A 16 21.86 -1.40 7.17
CA PRO A 16 21.63 -2.80 6.90
C PRO A 16 22.33 -3.16 5.59
N GLY A 17 23.11 -4.23 5.54
CA GLY A 17 23.93 -4.57 4.37
C GLY A 17 23.10 -4.86 3.10
N ARG A 18 21.80 -5.16 3.25
CA ARG A 18 20.88 -5.53 2.16
C ARG A 18 19.49 -4.92 2.34
N VAL A 19 18.81 -4.73 1.21
CA VAL A 19 17.39 -4.35 1.13
C VAL A 19 16.70 -5.21 0.07
N ARG A 20 15.43 -5.50 0.25
CA ARG A 20 14.64 -6.17 -0.78
C ARG A 20 14.09 -5.13 -1.77
N VAL A 21 14.05 -5.50 -3.03
CA VAL A 21 13.56 -4.65 -4.13
C VAL A 21 12.48 -5.43 -4.88
N SER A 22 11.31 -4.81 -5.13
CA SER A 22 10.30 -5.47 -5.95
C SER A 22 10.85 -5.78 -7.35
N LEU A 23 10.41 -6.88 -7.94
CA LEU A 23 10.95 -7.37 -9.23
C LEU A 23 10.95 -6.27 -10.31
N GLY A 24 9.83 -5.55 -10.49
CA GLY A 24 9.76 -4.45 -11.46
C GLY A 24 10.69 -3.29 -11.15
N SER A 25 10.86 -2.93 -9.86
CA SER A 25 11.82 -1.91 -9.44
C SER A 25 13.26 -2.36 -9.68
N ALA A 26 13.59 -3.63 -9.42
CA ALA A 26 14.93 -4.16 -9.68
C ALA A 26 15.32 -4.08 -11.16
N MET A 27 14.35 -4.30 -12.06
CA MET A 27 14.57 -4.15 -13.51
C MET A 27 14.80 -2.68 -13.91
N VAL A 28 14.02 -1.75 -13.37
CA VAL A 28 14.21 -0.30 -13.66
C VAL A 28 15.54 0.23 -13.12
N LEU A 29 15.99 -0.31 -11.98
CA LEU A 29 17.29 0.04 -11.39
C LEU A 29 18.49 -0.65 -12.08
N GLY A 30 18.26 -1.47 -13.10
CA GLY A 30 19.34 -2.22 -13.76
C GLY A 30 19.95 -3.34 -12.92
N LEU A 31 19.27 -3.76 -11.83
CA LEU A 31 19.72 -4.85 -10.95
C LEU A 31 19.36 -6.23 -11.49
N LEU A 32 18.38 -6.29 -12.37
CA LEU A 32 17.92 -7.49 -13.07
C LEU A 32 17.55 -7.15 -14.51
N GLU A 33 17.78 -8.09 -15.40
CA GLU A 33 17.29 -8.02 -16.76
C GLU A 33 15.85 -8.54 -16.85
N GLY A 34 15.03 -7.93 -17.72
CA GLY A 34 13.68 -8.37 -17.99
C GLY A 34 12.87 -7.36 -18.77
N LYS A 35 11.68 -7.78 -19.22
CA LYS A 35 10.73 -6.94 -19.93
C LYS A 35 9.55 -6.60 -19.02
N LEU A 36 9.20 -5.34 -18.96
CA LEU A 36 8.05 -4.82 -18.20
C LEU A 36 6.96 -4.35 -19.15
N GLU A 37 5.74 -4.78 -18.95
CA GLU A 37 4.56 -4.28 -19.68
C GLU A 37 4.20 -2.87 -19.20
N ALA A 38 4.32 -2.63 -17.89
CA ALA A 38 4.21 -1.29 -17.30
C ALA A 38 5.40 -1.07 -16.35
N LYS A 39 6.17 0.00 -16.61
CA LYS A 39 7.28 0.40 -15.74
C LYS A 39 6.74 1.03 -14.46
N PRO A 40 7.26 0.68 -13.27
CA PRO A 40 6.96 1.41 -12.04
C PRO A 40 7.55 2.82 -12.10
N THR A 41 6.76 3.81 -11.70
CA THR A 41 7.18 5.21 -11.52
C THR A 41 7.67 5.48 -10.09
N THR A 42 7.50 4.50 -9.22
CA THR A 42 7.99 4.47 -7.83
C THR A 42 8.88 3.25 -7.65
N VAL A 43 10.05 3.43 -7.06
CA VAL A 43 10.88 2.30 -6.62
C VAL A 43 10.35 1.77 -5.31
N TYR A 44 9.98 0.48 -5.29
CA TYR A 44 9.45 -0.19 -4.10
C TYR A 44 10.55 -1.02 -3.46
N LEU A 45 10.93 -0.61 -2.26
CA LEU A 45 11.88 -1.28 -1.38
C LEU A 45 11.16 -1.94 -0.21
N MET A 46 11.76 -2.97 0.37
CA MET A 46 11.28 -3.56 1.62
C MET A 46 12.48 -3.84 2.53
N THR A 47 12.33 -3.53 3.81
CA THR A 47 13.38 -3.82 4.79
C THR A 47 13.75 -5.31 4.76
N TYR A 48 15.03 -5.61 4.95
CA TYR A 48 15.55 -6.97 4.94
C TYR A 48 15.93 -7.42 6.34
N ARG A 49 15.51 -8.65 6.68
CA ARG A 49 16.04 -9.40 7.82
C ARG A 49 16.15 -10.87 7.48
N ARG A 50 16.99 -11.60 8.20
CA ARG A 50 16.93 -13.07 8.21
C ARG A 50 15.68 -13.50 8.98
N GLY A 51 14.81 -14.28 8.35
CA GLY A 51 13.53 -14.68 8.92
C GLY A 51 12.36 -13.78 8.51
N LYS A 52 11.24 -13.89 9.22
CA LYS A 52 9.95 -13.26 8.90
C LYS A 52 9.63 -12.09 9.84
N CYS A 53 8.57 -11.36 9.51
CA CYS A 53 7.97 -10.32 10.34
C CYS A 53 7.55 -10.90 11.71
N VAL A 54 7.51 -10.08 12.77
CA VAL A 54 7.00 -10.50 14.09
C VAL A 54 5.47 -10.56 14.11
N ALA A 55 4.79 -9.95 13.14
CA ALA A 55 3.33 -9.95 13.02
C ALA A 55 2.80 -11.27 12.45
N SER A 56 1.50 -11.54 12.67
CA SER A 56 0.81 -12.76 12.28
C SER A 56 -0.30 -12.53 11.24
N CYS A 57 -0.19 -11.48 10.40
CA CYS A 57 -1.23 -11.13 9.42
C CYS A 57 -1.55 -12.32 8.50
N GLY A 58 -2.83 -12.76 8.50
CA GLY A 58 -3.29 -13.98 7.84
C GLY A 58 -3.15 -14.00 6.33
N PHE A 59 -3.07 -12.84 5.71
CA PHE A 59 -2.91 -12.65 4.26
C PHE A 59 -1.45 -12.49 3.80
N CYS A 60 -0.50 -12.36 4.74
CA CYS A 60 0.85 -11.92 4.41
C CYS A 60 1.87 -13.07 4.38
N PRO A 61 2.60 -13.29 3.26
CA PRO A 61 3.64 -14.32 3.21
C PRO A 61 4.82 -14.02 4.12
N GLN A 62 5.00 -12.75 4.55
CA GLN A 62 6.03 -12.33 5.49
C GLN A 62 5.65 -12.57 6.96
N ALA A 63 4.39 -12.92 7.26
CA ALA A 63 3.92 -13.13 8.63
C ALA A 63 4.67 -14.26 9.35
N LYS A 64 4.85 -14.14 10.66
CA LYS A 64 5.59 -15.09 11.51
C LYS A 64 5.15 -16.55 11.33
N ARG A 65 3.84 -16.77 11.20
CA ARG A 65 3.24 -18.10 11.08
C ARG A 65 3.03 -18.57 9.63
N SER A 66 3.31 -17.70 8.63
CA SER A 66 3.17 -18.08 7.23
C SER A 66 4.23 -19.12 6.83
N ARG A 67 3.81 -20.12 6.04
CA ARG A 67 4.70 -21.06 5.35
C ARG A 67 5.07 -20.60 3.95
N GLY A 68 4.47 -19.48 3.51
CA GLY A 68 4.76 -18.87 2.20
C GLY A 68 6.22 -18.42 2.06
N ARG A 69 6.64 -18.22 0.85
CA ARG A 69 8.00 -17.78 0.51
C ARG A 69 8.33 -16.44 1.17
N ALA A 70 9.51 -16.35 1.80
CA ALA A 70 9.96 -15.15 2.50
C ALA A 70 10.44 -14.02 1.57
N ASP A 71 10.53 -14.27 0.26
CA ASP A 71 10.85 -13.25 -0.74
C ASP A 71 9.62 -12.69 -1.45
N LEU A 72 8.39 -13.03 -1.01
CA LEU A 72 7.15 -12.49 -1.55
C LEU A 72 6.56 -11.41 -0.65
N LEU A 73 5.97 -10.38 -1.27
CA LEU A 73 4.98 -9.51 -0.64
C LEU A 73 3.80 -9.41 -1.62
N SER A 74 2.59 -9.80 -1.19
CA SER A 74 1.53 -10.21 -2.10
C SER A 74 2.09 -11.26 -3.09
N ARG A 75 1.72 -11.20 -4.36
CA ARG A 75 2.22 -12.11 -5.41
C ARG A 75 3.57 -11.72 -6.04
N VAL A 76 4.12 -10.59 -5.65
CA VAL A 76 5.35 -10.04 -6.23
C VAL A 76 6.58 -10.56 -5.47
N SER A 77 7.61 -10.96 -6.22
CA SER A 77 8.92 -11.33 -5.66
C SER A 77 9.74 -10.09 -5.33
N TRP A 78 10.46 -10.18 -4.21
CA TRP A 78 11.31 -9.10 -3.69
C TRP A 78 12.71 -9.66 -3.38
N PRO A 79 13.55 -9.91 -4.41
CA PRO A 79 14.92 -10.31 -4.20
C PRO A 79 15.69 -9.29 -3.36
N ALA A 80 16.72 -9.76 -2.65
CA ALA A 80 17.53 -8.92 -1.79
C ALA A 80 18.85 -8.53 -2.48
N PHE A 81 19.16 -7.23 -2.48
CA PHE A 81 20.37 -6.66 -3.07
C PHE A 81 21.19 -5.91 -2.02
N PRO A 82 22.51 -5.76 -2.21
CA PRO A 82 23.32 -4.82 -1.44
C PRO A 82 22.77 -3.40 -1.58
N ILE A 83 22.64 -2.67 -0.45
CA ILE A 83 22.07 -1.32 -0.46
C ILE A 83 22.84 -0.38 -1.39
N VAL A 84 24.16 -0.48 -1.42
CA VAL A 84 25.00 0.35 -2.29
C VAL A 84 24.60 0.21 -3.77
N GLN A 85 24.32 -1.02 -4.22
CA GLN A 85 23.88 -1.26 -5.61
C GLN A 85 22.52 -0.62 -5.88
N VAL A 86 21.58 -0.70 -4.92
CA VAL A 86 20.25 -0.11 -5.04
C VAL A 86 20.33 1.42 -5.09
N VAL A 87 21.11 2.02 -4.20
CA VAL A 87 21.30 3.48 -4.14
C VAL A 87 21.97 4.01 -5.42
N ASN A 88 23.01 3.34 -5.91
CA ASN A 88 23.69 3.70 -7.17
C ASN A 88 22.73 3.54 -8.37
N GLY A 89 21.90 2.49 -8.37
CA GLY A 89 20.92 2.26 -9.42
C GLY A 89 19.79 3.31 -9.49
N LEU A 90 19.57 4.10 -8.43
CA LEU A 90 18.57 5.17 -8.41
C LEU A 90 18.97 6.38 -9.27
N GLN A 91 20.26 6.69 -9.42
CA GLN A 91 20.73 7.93 -10.02
C GLN A 91 20.16 8.16 -11.42
N MET A 92 20.46 7.29 -12.35
CA MET A 92 20.05 7.44 -13.76
C MET A 92 18.51 7.49 -13.96
N PRO A 93 17.69 6.59 -13.38
CA PRO A 93 16.24 6.66 -13.54
C PRO A 93 15.61 7.90 -12.89
N VAL A 94 16.18 8.42 -11.82
CA VAL A 94 15.72 9.66 -11.18
C VAL A 94 16.08 10.87 -12.03
N GLU A 95 17.33 10.99 -12.51
CA GLU A 95 17.76 12.07 -13.42
C GLU A 95 16.93 12.13 -14.71
N LYS A 96 16.55 10.97 -15.26
CA LYS A 96 15.67 10.86 -16.43
C LYS A 96 14.20 11.16 -16.14
N GLY A 97 13.79 11.33 -14.87
CA GLY A 97 12.41 11.51 -14.47
C GLY A 97 11.52 10.26 -14.63
N GLU A 98 12.13 9.09 -14.88
CA GLU A 98 11.42 7.81 -14.98
C GLU A 98 10.92 7.36 -13.61
N ILE A 99 11.70 7.60 -12.56
CA ILE A 99 11.35 7.36 -11.16
C ILE A 99 11.11 8.70 -10.46
N ARG A 100 9.97 8.80 -9.79
CA ARG A 100 9.48 10.03 -9.14
C ARG A 100 9.36 9.89 -7.62
N ARG A 101 9.57 8.68 -7.07
CA ARG A 101 9.43 8.38 -5.64
C ARG A 101 10.16 7.10 -5.28
N VAL A 102 10.61 7.02 -4.04
CA VAL A 102 10.96 5.74 -3.40
C VAL A 102 9.92 5.44 -2.31
N CYS A 103 9.42 4.21 -2.26
CA CYS A 103 8.50 3.73 -1.24
C CYS A 103 9.12 2.54 -0.50
N ILE A 104 9.34 2.68 0.81
CA ILE A 104 9.94 1.65 1.66
C ILE A 104 8.84 0.95 2.45
N GLN A 105 8.65 -0.36 2.22
CA GLN A 105 7.76 -1.22 2.99
C GLN A 105 8.53 -1.78 4.18
N ALA A 106 8.02 -1.65 5.38
CA ALA A 106 8.68 -2.16 6.58
C ALA A 106 8.10 -3.51 7.01
N LEU A 107 8.96 -4.51 7.18
CA LEU A 107 8.66 -5.65 8.02
C LEU A 107 8.83 -5.23 9.47
N ASN A 108 8.00 -5.71 10.40
CA ASN A 108 8.19 -5.40 11.81
C ASN A 108 9.16 -6.38 12.48
N TYR A 109 10.17 -5.83 13.10
CA TYR A 109 11.19 -6.47 13.95
C TYR A 109 11.87 -5.41 14.82
N PRO A 110 12.58 -5.76 15.89
CA PRO A 110 13.09 -4.78 16.87
C PRO A 110 13.91 -3.64 16.29
N GLU A 111 14.78 -3.92 15.30
CA GLU A 111 15.72 -2.95 14.73
C GLU A 111 15.15 -2.17 13.53
N VAL A 112 13.88 -2.37 13.17
CA VAL A 112 13.31 -1.85 11.91
C VAL A 112 13.36 -0.33 11.81
N LEU A 113 13.14 0.40 12.90
CA LEU A 113 13.19 1.87 12.88
C LEU A 113 14.61 2.36 12.55
N ALA A 114 15.64 1.80 13.18
CA ALA A 114 17.02 2.14 12.89
C ALA A 114 17.38 1.85 11.43
N HIS A 115 16.94 0.72 10.90
CA HIS A 115 17.14 0.35 9.50
C HIS A 115 16.40 1.29 8.54
N LEU A 116 15.17 1.72 8.87
CA LEU A 116 14.42 2.69 8.07
C LEU A 116 15.14 4.04 8.04
N LEU A 117 15.58 4.56 9.19
CA LEU A 117 16.30 5.82 9.28
C LEU A 117 17.61 5.78 8.48
N ALA A 118 18.36 4.68 8.56
CA ALA A 118 19.58 4.48 7.80
C ALA A 118 19.32 4.42 6.28
N LEU A 119 18.27 3.69 5.84
CA LEU A 119 17.85 3.62 4.43
C LEU A 119 17.43 5.00 3.90
N VAL A 120 16.60 5.72 4.64
CA VAL A 120 16.16 7.07 4.28
C VAL A 120 17.37 7.99 4.11
N LYS A 121 18.28 8.00 5.07
CA LYS A 121 19.52 8.81 5.00
C LYS A 121 20.40 8.44 3.80
N ALA A 122 20.58 7.15 3.51
CA ALA A 122 21.38 6.70 2.37
C ALA A 122 20.77 7.13 1.02
N ILE A 123 19.43 7.04 0.88
CA ILE A 123 18.73 7.43 -0.34
C ILE A 123 18.75 8.95 -0.50
N SER A 124 18.35 9.71 0.52
CA SER A 124 18.32 11.18 0.47
C SER A 124 19.69 11.82 0.30
N GLY A 125 20.75 11.17 0.77
CA GLY A 125 22.13 11.61 0.55
C GLY A 125 22.67 11.32 -0.85
N SER A 126 21.98 10.50 -1.65
CA SER A 126 22.40 10.13 -3.02
C SER A 126 21.56 10.81 -4.09
N VAL A 127 20.26 10.90 -3.90
CA VAL A 127 19.32 11.44 -4.90
C VAL A 127 18.26 12.32 -4.24
N GLY A 128 17.91 13.44 -4.89
CA GLY A 128 16.84 14.35 -4.45
C GLY A 128 15.46 13.85 -4.86
N ILE A 129 14.94 12.81 -4.19
CA ILE A 129 13.65 12.19 -4.52
C ILE A 129 12.75 12.08 -3.29
N PRO A 130 11.42 12.30 -3.41
CA PRO A 130 10.49 12.09 -2.32
C PRO A 130 10.49 10.63 -1.82
N ILE A 131 10.50 10.43 -0.49
CA ILE A 131 10.49 9.11 0.15
C ILE A 131 9.17 8.92 0.90
N SER A 132 8.51 7.80 0.65
CA SER A 132 7.37 7.32 1.44
C SER A 132 7.75 6.07 2.22
N VAL A 133 7.22 5.93 3.43
CA VAL A 133 7.42 4.73 4.26
C VAL A 133 6.07 4.14 4.60
N SER A 134 5.89 2.83 4.38
CA SER A 134 4.77 2.06 4.88
C SER A 134 5.26 1.23 6.06
N TYR A 135 4.74 1.52 7.25
CA TYR A 135 5.25 1.01 8.52
C TYR A 135 4.15 0.91 9.58
N GLN A 136 4.31 -0.02 10.51
CA GLN A 136 3.52 -0.09 11.74
C GLN A 136 4.36 0.46 12.89
N PRO A 137 4.31 1.75 13.17
CA PRO A 137 5.10 2.35 14.23
C PRO A 137 4.61 1.90 15.61
N PRO A 138 5.49 1.64 16.57
CA PRO A 138 5.08 1.28 17.93
C PRO A 138 4.55 2.48 18.73
N ASN A 139 4.87 3.71 18.33
CA ASN A 139 4.52 4.93 19.06
C ASN A 139 4.74 6.20 18.22
N ARG A 140 4.29 7.34 18.76
CA ARG A 140 4.43 8.68 18.17
C ARG A 140 5.89 9.09 17.90
N GLU A 141 6.81 8.69 18.78
CA GLU A 141 8.23 9.06 18.63
C GLU A 141 8.84 8.45 17.37
N SER A 142 8.53 7.20 17.05
CA SER A 142 8.95 6.57 15.80
C SER A 142 8.45 7.31 14.57
N ILE A 143 7.21 7.84 14.62
CA ILE A 143 6.61 8.66 13.55
C ILE A 143 7.39 9.97 13.39
N ARG A 144 7.69 10.65 14.51
CA ARG A 144 8.44 11.90 14.53
C ARG A 144 9.85 11.75 13.97
N LEU A 145 10.56 10.69 14.35
CA LEU A 145 11.92 10.40 13.88
C LEU A 145 11.95 10.17 12.36
N LEU A 146 10.96 9.48 11.79
CA LEU A 146 10.84 9.30 10.34
C LEU A 146 10.64 10.64 9.61
N ALA A 147 9.78 11.52 10.13
CA ALA A 147 9.56 12.85 9.56
C ALA A 147 10.85 13.69 9.60
N GLN A 148 11.57 13.68 10.73
CA GLN A 148 12.85 14.38 10.89
C GLN A 148 13.96 13.83 9.98
N ALA A 149 13.91 12.53 9.65
CA ALA A 149 14.84 11.92 8.71
C ALA A 149 14.59 12.31 7.25
N GLY A 150 13.48 13.02 6.95
CA GLY A 150 13.15 13.48 5.61
C GLY A 150 12.14 12.59 4.87
N VAL A 151 11.43 11.69 5.59
CA VAL A 151 10.28 10.99 5.01
C VAL A 151 9.18 12.00 4.70
N GLU A 152 8.73 12.05 3.45
CA GLU A 152 7.67 12.98 3.03
C GLU A 152 6.28 12.48 3.38
N ARG A 153 6.04 11.17 3.30
CA ARG A 153 4.73 10.53 3.51
C ARG A 153 4.86 9.26 4.34
N ILE A 154 3.89 9.03 5.19
CA ILE A 154 3.79 7.78 5.94
C ILE A 154 2.48 7.06 5.62
N GLY A 155 2.55 5.72 5.48
CA GLY A 155 1.41 4.83 5.43
C GLY A 155 1.39 3.95 6.68
N ILE A 156 0.29 3.96 7.42
CA ILE A 156 0.05 3.04 8.55
C ILE A 156 -1.07 2.10 8.12
N PRO A 157 -0.75 0.83 7.78
CA PRO A 157 -1.72 -0.09 7.20
C PRO A 157 -2.78 -0.54 8.23
N LEU A 158 -4.05 -0.19 7.98
CA LEU A 158 -5.19 -0.72 8.72
C LEU A 158 -5.59 -2.11 8.20
N ASP A 159 -5.56 -2.27 6.88
CA ASP A 159 -5.82 -3.48 6.09
C ASP A 159 -7.28 -3.95 6.09
N ALA A 160 -8.00 -3.95 7.21
CA ALA A 160 -9.38 -4.43 7.33
C ALA A 160 -10.41 -3.29 7.37
N ALA A 161 -11.69 -3.61 7.14
CA ALA A 161 -12.80 -2.65 7.10
C ALA A 161 -13.54 -2.52 8.45
N THR A 162 -13.46 -3.53 9.32
CA THR A 162 -14.10 -3.55 10.64
C THR A 162 -13.12 -4.05 11.70
N GLU A 163 -13.39 -3.73 12.96
CA GLU A 163 -12.60 -4.19 14.11
C GLU A 163 -12.58 -5.72 14.19
N GLU A 164 -13.75 -6.36 14.08
CA GLU A 164 -13.86 -7.82 14.11
C GLU A 164 -13.00 -8.47 13.03
N LEU A 165 -13.09 -7.95 11.80
CA LEU A 165 -12.31 -8.47 10.69
C LEU A 165 -10.81 -8.21 10.90
N PHE A 166 -10.45 -7.05 11.44
CA PHE A 166 -9.08 -6.72 11.79
C PHE A 166 -8.50 -7.73 12.78
N ASP A 167 -9.22 -8.05 13.86
CA ASP A 167 -8.78 -9.03 14.86
C ASP A 167 -8.64 -10.43 14.29
N ASN A 168 -9.54 -10.81 13.36
CA ASN A 168 -9.51 -12.10 12.67
C ASN A 168 -8.35 -12.24 11.68
N VAL A 169 -7.84 -11.14 11.10
CA VAL A 169 -6.83 -11.24 10.02
C VAL A 169 -5.46 -10.67 10.40
N LYS A 170 -5.37 -9.80 11.42
CA LYS A 170 -4.16 -9.06 11.76
C LYS A 170 -3.98 -8.82 13.26
N GLY A 171 -5.07 -8.73 14.00
CA GLY A 171 -5.12 -8.34 15.40
C GLY A 171 -5.02 -9.52 16.36
N GLU A 172 -5.85 -9.50 17.39
CA GLU A 172 -5.74 -10.37 18.56
C GLU A 172 -5.98 -11.84 18.25
N TYR A 173 -7.01 -12.17 17.47
CA TYR A 173 -7.40 -13.56 17.26
C TYR A 173 -6.39 -14.38 16.44
N VAL A 174 -5.55 -13.71 15.65
CA VAL A 174 -4.41 -14.35 14.98
C VAL A 174 -3.10 -14.26 15.77
N GLY A 175 -3.15 -13.74 17.01
CA GLY A 175 -1.97 -13.51 17.84
C GLY A 175 -1.08 -12.42 17.29
N GLY A 176 -1.67 -11.42 16.63
CA GLY A 176 -0.99 -10.23 16.15
C GLY A 176 -0.80 -9.19 17.27
N PRO A 177 0.23 -8.33 17.15
CA PRO A 177 0.52 -7.30 18.14
C PRO A 177 -0.36 -6.04 18.00
N TYR A 178 -1.18 -5.96 16.98
CA TYR A 178 -1.92 -4.74 16.63
C TYR A 178 -3.31 -4.73 17.25
N ARG A 179 -3.85 -3.53 17.50
CA ARG A 179 -5.21 -3.30 18.02
C ARG A 179 -5.87 -2.21 17.19
N TRP A 180 -7.14 -2.40 16.84
CA TRP A 180 -7.92 -1.53 15.94
C TRP A 180 -7.88 -0.05 16.36
N GLU A 181 -8.24 0.25 17.60
CA GLU A 181 -8.26 1.64 18.07
C GLU A 181 -6.86 2.26 18.20
N GLU A 182 -5.83 1.46 18.49
CA GLU A 182 -4.44 1.94 18.52
C GLU A 182 -3.95 2.34 17.13
N GLU A 183 -4.37 1.63 16.08
CA GLU A 183 -4.05 2.02 14.70
C GLU A 183 -4.65 3.40 14.35
N PHE A 184 -5.89 3.69 14.77
CA PHE A 184 -6.50 5.02 14.56
C PHE A 184 -5.80 6.10 15.38
N LYS A 185 -5.36 5.82 16.60
CA LYS A 185 -4.54 6.74 17.39
C LYS A 185 -3.20 7.04 16.70
N LEU A 186 -2.54 6.02 16.15
CA LEU A 186 -1.30 6.19 15.40
C LEU A 186 -1.51 6.99 14.10
N LEU A 187 -2.62 6.79 13.39
CA LEU A 187 -2.99 7.60 12.23
C LEU A 187 -3.21 9.06 12.62
N THR A 188 -3.87 9.34 13.76
CA THR A 188 -4.03 10.69 14.30
C THR A 188 -2.67 11.33 14.65
N CYS A 189 -1.80 10.59 15.35
CA CYS A 189 -0.43 11.05 15.62
C CYS A 189 0.37 11.35 14.33
N ALA A 190 0.18 10.53 13.31
CA ALA A 190 0.84 10.74 12.02
C ALA A 190 0.34 12.01 11.31
N LEU A 191 -0.97 12.32 11.40
CA LEU A 191 -1.53 13.55 10.86
C LEU A 191 -0.99 14.80 11.57
N GLU A 192 -0.80 14.74 12.88
CA GLU A 192 -0.18 15.84 13.65
C GLU A 192 1.28 16.09 13.24
N VAL A 193 2.02 15.04 12.88
CA VAL A 193 3.44 15.14 12.53
C VAL A 193 3.67 15.46 11.05
N PHE A 194 2.95 14.80 10.15
CA PHE A 194 3.14 14.92 8.69
C PHE A 194 2.17 15.91 8.02
N GLY A 195 1.03 16.16 8.64
CA GLY A 195 -0.06 16.99 8.10
C GLY A 195 -1.01 16.20 7.18
N ARG A 196 -2.17 16.84 6.90
CA ARG A 196 -3.18 16.30 5.96
C ARG A 196 -2.58 16.09 4.57
N GLY A 197 -3.06 15.06 3.90
CA GLY A 197 -2.59 14.72 2.56
C GLY A 197 -1.26 13.96 2.50
N LYS A 198 -0.55 13.78 3.62
CA LYS A 198 0.73 13.05 3.70
C LYS A 198 0.65 11.75 4.48
N VAL A 199 -0.50 11.45 5.06
CA VAL A 199 -0.76 10.21 5.79
C VAL A 199 -1.72 9.34 4.98
N SER A 200 -1.42 8.05 4.86
CA SER A 200 -2.24 7.08 4.15
C SER A 200 -2.44 5.82 4.98
N THR A 201 -3.49 5.08 4.66
CA THR A 201 -3.69 3.71 5.13
C THR A 201 -3.91 2.76 3.98
N HIS A 202 -3.68 1.47 4.18
CA HIS A 202 -4.03 0.42 3.24
C HIS A 202 -5.35 -0.21 3.66
N LEU A 203 -6.21 -0.49 2.69
CA LEU A 203 -7.43 -1.25 2.85
C LEU A 203 -7.44 -2.38 1.82
N ILE A 204 -7.59 -3.62 2.28
CA ILE A 204 -7.60 -4.81 1.44
C ILE A 204 -9.06 -5.23 1.26
N VAL A 205 -9.56 -5.12 0.04
CA VAL A 205 -10.89 -5.57 -0.35
C VAL A 205 -10.88 -7.08 -0.57
N GLY A 206 -11.84 -7.79 0.02
CA GLY A 206 -12.03 -9.24 -0.12
C GLY A 206 -11.53 -10.06 1.08
N LEU A 207 -11.33 -9.43 2.24
CA LEU A 207 -11.01 -10.14 3.49
C LEU A 207 -12.25 -10.71 4.19
N GLY A 208 -13.47 -10.31 3.78
CA GLY A 208 -14.74 -10.79 4.34
C GLY A 208 -15.75 -9.70 4.65
N GLU A 209 -15.37 -8.46 4.43
CA GLU A 209 -16.21 -7.28 4.58
C GLU A 209 -17.28 -7.19 3.47
N THR A 210 -18.36 -6.49 3.76
CA THR A 210 -19.34 -6.00 2.78
C THR A 210 -18.83 -4.72 2.12
N GLU A 211 -19.38 -4.35 0.96
CA GLU A 211 -19.06 -3.06 0.31
C GLU A 211 -19.46 -1.88 1.22
N LYS A 212 -20.57 -2.00 1.96
CA LYS A 212 -21.01 -1.00 2.94
C LYS A 212 -19.98 -0.76 4.04
N GLU A 213 -19.44 -1.81 4.62
CA GLU A 213 -18.42 -1.70 5.66
C GLU A 213 -17.12 -1.08 5.11
N MET A 214 -16.72 -1.49 3.91
CA MET A 214 -15.53 -0.92 3.25
C MET A 214 -15.72 0.58 2.98
N VAL A 215 -16.86 1.02 2.46
CA VAL A 215 -17.11 2.44 2.20
C VAL A 215 -17.21 3.24 3.50
N LYS A 216 -17.78 2.65 4.56
CA LYS A 216 -17.83 3.28 5.89
C LYS A 216 -16.44 3.60 6.45
N VAL A 217 -15.50 2.64 6.38
CA VAL A 217 -14.12 2.87 6.83
C VAL A 217 -13.38 3.84 5.90
N ILE A 218 -13.63 3.81 4.60
CA ILE A 218 -13.11 4.82 3.65
C ILE A 218 -13.55 6.22 4.07
N GLN A 219 -14.85 6.41 4.36
CA GLN A 219 -15.38 7.71 4.83
C GLN A 219 -14.68 8.15 6.12
N ARG A 220 -14.59 7.26 7.13
CA ARG A 220 -13.88 7.55 8.39
C ARG A 220 -12.44 8.02 8.14
N CYS A 221 -11.71 7.34 7.27
CA CYS A 221 -10.33 7.72 6.92
C CYS A 221 -10.27 9.11 6.27
N VAL A 222 -11.14 9.37 5.29
CA VAL A 222 -11.18 10.65 4.57
C VAL A 222 -11.57 11.81 5.51
N ASP A 223 -12.54 11.63 6.39
CA ASP A 223 -12.95 12.63 7.39
C ASP A 223 -11.80 13.00 8.33
N MET A 224 -11.00 12.01 8.72
CA MET A 224 -9.77 12.25 9.49
C MET A 224 -8.71 13.00 8.68
N GLY A 225 -8.71 12.93 7.35
CA GLY A 225 -7.66 13.44 6.47
C GLY A 225 -6.59 12.41 6.09
N VAL A 226 -6.89 11.13 6.30
CA VAL A 226 -6.05 9.99 5.91
C VAL A 226 -6.46 9.50 4.52
N LEU A 227 -5.49 9.24 3.64
CA LEU A 227 -5.73 8.72 2.30
C LEU A 227 -5.88 7.20 2.32
N PRO A 228 -7.07 6.63 2.05
CA PRO A 228 -7.25 5.18 1.94
C PRO A 228 -6.75 4.68 0.58
N ALA A 229 -5.73 3.82 0.55
CA ALA A 229 -5.24 3.14 -0.63
C ALA A 229 -5.82 1.73 -0.71
N LEU A 230 -6.46 1.38 -1.83
CA LEU A 230 -7.12 0.10 -2.03
C LEU A 230 -6.17 -0.96 -2.59
N PHE A 231 -6.32 -2.17 -2.07
CA PHE A 231 -5.65 -3.38 -2.54
C PHE A 231 -6.70 -4.49 -2.71
N ALA A 232 -6.63 -5.24 -3.78
CA ALA A 232 -7.43 -6.45 -3.89
C ALA A 232 -6.74 -7.58 -3.09
N PHE A 233 -7.50 -8.28 -2.27
CA PHE A 233 -6.99 -9.48 -1.63
C PHE A 233 -6.42 -10.43 -2.68
N THR A 234 -5.27 -11.01 -2.39
CA THR A 234 -4.61 -11.98 -3.27
C THR A 234 -4.24 -13.20 -2.44
N PRO A 235 -4.82 -14.37 -2.70
CA PRO A 235 -4.47 -15.60 -2.00
C PRO A 235 -3.02 -15.98 -2.31
N ILE A 236 -2.23 -16.20 -1.26
CA ILE A 236 -0.81 -16.56 -1.40
C ILE A 236 -0.59 -17.93 -0.76
N PRO A 237 -0.05 -18.91 -1.49
CA PRO A 237 0.24 -20.23 -0.95
C PRO A 237 1.10 -20.18 0.32
N GLY A 238 0.71 -20.96 1.33
CA GLY A 238 1.35 -21.01 2.63
C GLY A 238 0.93 -19.90 3.60
N THR A 239 -0.03 -19.04 3.26
CA THR A 239 -0.67 -18.13 4.20
C THR A 239 -1.96 -18.73 4.77
N PRO A 240 -2.39 -18.34 5.99
CA PRO A 240 -3.67 -18.81 6.56
C PRO A 240 -4.90 -18.57 5.67
N LEU A 241 -4.88 -17.52 4.84
CA LEU A 241 -5.99 -17.15 3.96
C LEU A 241 -5.79 -17.62 2.50
N GLU A 242 -4.88 -18.56 2.22
CA GLU A 242 -4.59 -19.04 0.87
C GLU A 242 -5.80 -19.63 0.12
N TRP A 243 -6.80 -20.11 0.85
CA TRP A 243 -8.02 -20.70 0.31
C TRP A 243 -9.17 -19.71 0.04
N ARG A 244 -9.01 -18.47 0.48
CA ARG A 244 -10.02 -17.43 0.24
C ARG A 244 -9.94 -16.95 -1.20
N SER A 245 -11.09 -16.74 -1.83
CA SER A 245 -11.17 -16.18 -3.19
C SER A 245 -10.80 -14.71 -3.22
N GLN A 246 -10.30 -14.24 -4.34
CA GLN A 246 -10.19 -12.80 -4.64
C GLN A 246 -11.59 -12.16 -4.68
N PRO A 247 -11.73 -10.85 -4.42
CA PRO A 247 -13.01 -10.16 -4.58
C PRO A 247 -13.46 -10.21 -6.04
N SER A 248 -14.78 -10.19 -6.27
CA SER A 248 -15.29 -10.01 -7.63
C SER A 248 -14.84 -8.66 -8.19
N ILE A 249 -14.57 -8.61 -9.49
CA ILE A 249 -14.17 -7.36 -10.14
C ILE A 249 -15.26 -6.30 -10.04
N GLN A 250 -16.54 -6.71 -10.06
CA GLN A 250 -17.69 -5.82 -9.87
C GLN A 250 -17.67 -5.14 -8.51
N ALA A 251 -17.53 -5.91 -7.43
CA ALA A 251 -17.45 -5.37 -6.07
C ALA A 251 -16.26 -4.41 -5.94
N TYR A 252 -15.09 -4.80 -6.47
CA TYR A 252 -13.91 -3.95 -6.43
C TYR A 252 -14.11 -2.63 -7.18
N ARG A 253 -14.73 -2.66 -8.38
CA ARG A 253 -15.05 -1.45 -9.17
C ARG A 253 -16.03 -0.53 -8.43
N ARG A 254 -17.07 -1.07 -7.80
CA ARG A 254 -18.02 -0.26 -7.01
C ARG A 254 -17.32 0.40 -5.82
N ILE A 255 -16.45 -0.31 -5.11
CA ILE A 255 -15.66 0.25 -4.00
C ILE A 255 -14.67 1.32 -4.50
N GLN A 256 -14.00 1.12 -5.64
CA GLN A 256 -13.13 2.12 -6.25
C GLN A 256 -13.91 3.40 -6.60
N MET A 257 -15.10 3.27 -7.20
CA MET A 257 -15.97 4.39 -7.52
C MET A 257 -16.42 5.12 -6.25
N ALA A 258 -16.90 4.39 -5.24
CA ALA A 258 -17.31 4.97 -3.96
C ALA A 258 -16.16 5.71 -3.27
N ARG A 259 -14.96 5.11 -3.26
CA ARG A 259 -13.75 5.77 -2.74
C ARG A 259 -13.46 7.08 -3.47
N HIS A 260 -13.56 7.10 -4.81
CA HIS A 260 -13.33 8.30 -5.60
C HIS A 260 -14.34 9.40 -5.24
N ILE A 261 -15.61 9.05 -5.14
CA ILE A 261 -16.71 9.96 -4.78
C ILE A 261 -16.47 10.58 -3.39
N VAL A 262 -16.13 9.76 -2.40
CA VAL A 262 -15.87 10.21 -1.02
C VAL A 262 -14.60 11.06 -0.94
N LEU A 263 -13.51 10.61 -1.55
CA LEU A 263 -12.21 11.28 -1.47
C LEU A 263 -12.21 12.67 -2.13
N ASN A 264 -12.98 12.84 -3.20
CA ASN A 264 -13.08 14.11 -3.93
C ASN A 264 -14.30 14.95 -3.49
N GLU A 265 -14.93 14.60 -2.37
CA GLU A 265 -16.07 15.32 -1.78
C GLU A 265 -17.27 15.49 -2.74
N VAL A 266 -17.38 14.62 -3.77
CA VAL A 266 -18.51 14.60 -4.71
C VAL A 266 -19.78 14.06 -4.04
N GLY A 267 -19.62 13.14 -3.07
CA GLY A 267 -20.69 12.55 -2.28
C GLY A 267 -20.13 11.97 -0.98
N LYS A 268 -21.03 11.44 -0.15
CA LYS A 268 -20.71 10.87 1.16
C LYS A 268 -21.37 9.52 1.35
N PHE A 269 -20.79 8.68 2.23
CA PHE A 269 -21.34 7.37 2.61
C PHE A 269 -22.83 7.41 2.95
N GLU A 270 -23.30 8.43 3.69
CA GLU A 270 -24.67 8.56 4.18
C GLU A 270 -25.71 8.74 3.05
N ARG A 271 -25.27 9.16 1.86
CA ARG A 271 -26.14 9.30 0.68
C ARG A 271 -26.17 8.06 -0.20
N MET A 272 -25.23 7.13 0.02
CA MET A 272 -25.21 5.88 -0.74
C MET A 272 -26.26 4.91 -0.24
N ARG A 273 -26.82 4.10 -1.15
CA ARG A 273 -27.77 3.04 -0.79
C ARG A 273 -27.15 1.67 -1.03
N PHE A 274 -27.48 0.76 -0.14
CA PHE A 274 -26.97 -0.60 -0.14
C PHE A 274 -28.14 -1.58 -0.09
N ASP A 275 -27.97 -2.75 -0.70
CA ASP A 275 -28.91 -3.85 -0.55
C ASP A 275 -28.74 -4.58 0.79
N GLU A 276 -29.53 -5.65 0.99
CA GLU A 276 -29.52 -6.46 2.23
C GLU A 276 -28.18 -7.16 2.46
N GLU A 277 -27.44 -7.47 1.40
CA GLU A 277 -26.10 -8.05 1.46
C GLU A 277 -24.99 -6.99 1.59
N GLY A 278 -25.34 -5.72 1.71
CA GLY A 278 -24.41 -4.61 1.84
C GLY A 278 -23.69 -4.21 0.55
N ARG A 279 -24.20 -4.60 -0.63
CA ARG A 279 -23.67 -4.16 -1.93
C ARG A 279 -24.18 -2.76 -2.27
N ILE A 280 -23.36 -1.96 -2.92
CA ILE A 280 -23.73 -0.62 -3.40
C ILE A 280 -24.73 -0.78 -4.55
N VAL A 281 -25.94 -0.21 -4.38
CA VAL A 281 -26.98 -0.14 -5.41
C VAL A 281 -27.19 1.29 -5.93
N ASP A 282 -26.72 2.30 -5.16
CA ASP A 282 -26.78 3.69 -5.56
C ASP A 282 -25.61 4.45 -4.91
N PHE A 283 -24.86 5.20 -5.68
CA PHE A 283 -23.73 5.98 -5.22
C PHE A 283 -24.12 7.32 -4.55
N GLY A 284 -25.39 7.68 -4.53
CA GLY A 284 -25.89 8.90 -3.91
C GLY A 284 -25.45 10.18 -4.61
N VAL A 285 -25.13 10.10 -5.90
CA VAL A 285 -24.73 11.23 -6.75
C VAL A 285 -25.56 11.28 -8.02
N ASP A 286 -25.67 12.48 -8.63
CA ASP A 286 -26.38 12.65 -9.89
C ASP A 286 -25.80 11.74 -11.00
N GLY A 287 -26.69 11.15 -11.83
CA GLY A 287 -26.29 10.23 -12.89
C GLY A 287 -25.35 10.84 -13.93
N ARG A 288 -25.46 12.16 -14.21
CA ARG A 288 -24.54 12.86 -15.13
C ARG A 288 -23.15 13.00 -14.52
N VAL A 289 -23.08 13.32 -13.22
CA VAL A 289 -21.81 13.37 -12.48
C VAL A 289 -21.15 12.00 -12.45
N LEU A 290 -21.92 10.95 -12.18
CA LEU A 290 -21.42 9.58 -12.20
C LEU A 290 -20.85 9.20 -13.58
N GLN A 291 -21.56 9.53 -14.65
CA GLN A 291 -21.09 9.31 -16.02
C GLN A 291 -19.80 10.09 -16.35
N GLN A 292 -19.71 11.35 -15.93
CA GLN A 292 -18.47 12.13 -16.08
C GLN A 292 -17.29 11.48 -15.37
N ILE A 293 -17.47 10.99 -14.14
CA ILE A 293 -16.42 10.30 -13.39
C ILE A 293 -15.99 9.02 -14.11
N ILE A 294 -16.93 8.23 -14.67
CA ILE A 294 -16.62 7.00 -15.40
C ILE A 294 -15.77 7.28 -16.66
N GLN A 295 -15.95 8.42 -17.29
CA GLN A 295 -15.14 8.81 -18.47
C GLN A 295 -13.69 9.13 -18.10
N THR A 296 -13.41 9.38 -16.83
CA THR A 296 -12.02 9.49 -16.33
C THR A 296 -11.52 8.11 -15.92
N ASP A 297 -10.25 7.83 -16.11
CA ASP A 297 -9.66 6.57 -15.63
C ASP A 297 -9.39 6.61 -14.11
N THR A 298 -9.39 7.80 -13.54
CA THR A 298 -8.91 8.11 -12.17
C THR A 298 -9.44 7.19 -11.07
N PRO A 299 -10.73 6.82 -11.01
CA PRO A 299 -11.22 5.91 -9.96
C PRO A 299 -10.56 4.54 -9.98
N PHE A 300 -10.18 4.06 -11.17
CA PHE A 300 -9.73 2.68 -11.45
C PHE A 300 -8.21 2.52 -11.50
N LEU A 301 -7.48 3.65 -11.52
CA LEU A 301 -6.03 3.65 -11.44
C LEU A 301 -5.54 3.23 -10.05
N THR A 302 -4.27 2.89 -9.95
CA THR A 302 -3.63 2.60 -8.66
C THR A 302 -3.84 3.75 -7.68
N SER A 303 -4.46 3.47 -6.54
CA SER A 303 -4.58 4.40 -5.43
C SER A 303 -3.33 4.40 -4.55
N GLY A 304 -2.90 5.58 -4.09
CA GLY A 304 -1.71 5.69 -3.23
C GLY A 304 -1.11 7.09 -3.22
N CYS A 305 0.20 7.18 -3.02
CA CYS A 305 0.95 8.43 -3.09
C CYS A 305 0.90 9.04 -4.50
N PRO A 306 1.12 10.35 -4.66
CA PRO A 306 1.24 10.96 -5.98
C PRO A 306 2.26 10.22 -6.86
N ASN A 307 1.89 9.97 -8.10
CA ASN A 307 2.65 9.20 -9.09
C ASN A 307 2.86 7.70 -8.77
N CYS A 308 2.16 7.13 -7.79
CA CYS A 308 2.24 5.71 -7.50
C CYS A 308 1.40 4.91 -8.50
N ASN A 309 2.03 4.06 -9.30
CA ASN A 309 1.31 3.19 -10.24
C ASN A 309 1.38 1.69 -9.88
N ARG A 310 2.24 1.28 -8.99
CA ARG A 310 2.37 -0.07 -8.40
C ARG A 310 1.95 -1.22 -9.32
N PRO A 311 2.66 -1.43 -10.47
CA PRO A 311 2.20 -2.33 -11.51
C PRO A 311 2.03 -3.77 -11.04
N TYR A 312 0.87 -4.35 -11.30
CA TYR A 312 0.54 -5.78 -11.16
C TYR A 312 0.84 -6.36 -9.76
N TYR A 313 0.56 -5.58 -8.72
CA TYR A 313 0.83 -6.01 -7.34
C TYR A 313 -0.16 -7.07 -6.84
N ASN A 314 -1.45 -6.93 -7.17
CA ASN A 314 -2.53 -7.83 -6.79
C ASN A 314 -3.02 -8.71 -7.95
N GLU A 315 -2.67 -8.37 -9.17
CA GLU A 315 -3.15 -8.97 -10.42
C GLU A 315 -2.01 -9.47 -11.30
N LYS A 316 -2.35 -10.34 -12.26
CA LYS A 316 -1.46 -10.69 -13.37
C LYS A 316 -1.64 -9.68 -14.51
N PRO A 317 -0.63 -9.46 -15.37
CA PRO A 317 -0.82 -8.64 -16.58
C PRO A 317 -1.96 -9.10 -17.48
N SER A 318 -2.23 -10.41 -17.52
CA SER A 318 -3.35 -11.00 -18.25
C SER A 318 -4.72 -10.76 -17.62
N GLY A 319 -4.78 -10.12 -16.44
CA GLY A 319 -6.01 -9.78 -15.71
C GLY A 319 -6.64 -10.95 -14.92
N PRO A 320 -7.82 -10.69 -14.31
CA PRO A 320 -8.46 -9.37 -14.24
C PRO A 320 -7.60 -8.34 -13.53
N ILE A 321 -7.56 -7.09 -14.07
CA ILE A 321 -6.78 -5.99 -13.50
C ILE A 321 -7.64 -5.24 -12.48
N TYR A 322 -7.22 -5.23 -11.22
CA TYR A 322 -7.91 -4.51 -10.15
C TYR A 322 -7.53 -3.03 -10.11
N ASN A 323 -6.24 -2.73 -10.19
CA ASN A 323 -5.73 -1.36 -10.22
C ASN A 323 -4.90 -1.15 -11.49
N TYR A 324 -5.37 -0.28 -12.37
CA TYR A 324 -4.63 -0.02 -13.59
C TYR A 324 -3.36 0.78 -13.29
N PRO A 325 -2.17 0.32 -13.74
CA PRO A 325 -0.91 1.04 -13.55
C PRO A 325 -0.67 2.12 -14.60
N ARG A 326 -1.58 2.30 -15.53
CA ARG A 326 -1.58 3.19 -16.69
C ARG A 326 -3.00 3.61 -17.02
N ASP A 327 -3.17 4.56 -17.91
CA ASP A 327 -4.48 4.89 -18.45
C ASP A 327 -5.13 3.65 -19.09
N MET A 328 -6.43 3.57 -18.95
CA MET A 328 -7.22 2.45 -19.49
C MET A 328 -7.33 2.55 -21.01
N THR A 329 -7.30 1.42 -21.67
CA THR A 329 -7.66 1.32 -23.08
C THR A 329 -9.17 1.57 -23.26
N GLU A 330 -9.61 1.92 -24.46
CA GLU A 330 -11.01 2.10 -24.77
C GLU A 330 -11.84 0.84 -24.45
N LYS A 331 -11.31 -0.35 -24.76
CA LYS A 331 -11.93 -1.63 -24.43
C LYS A 331 -12.08 -1.84 -22.92
N GLU A 332 -11.07 -1.48 -22.12
CA GLU A 332 -11.13 -1.58 -20.66
C GLU A 332 -12.16 -0.60 -20.07
N ARG A 333 -12.24 0.61 -20.64
CA ARG A 333 -13.19 1.64 -20.21
C ARG A 333 -14.65 1.27 -20.57
N SER A 334 -14.87 0.70 -21.74
CA SER A 334 -16.22 0.37 -22.24
C SER A 334 -16.99 -0.63 -21.39
N VAL A 335 -16.31 -1.48 -20.61
CA VAL A 335 -16.95 -2.47 -19.73
C VAL A 335 -17.26 -1.93 -18.32
N ILE A 336 -16.78 -0.76 -17.96
CA ILE A 336 -16.96 -0.20 -16.60
C ILE A 336 -18.45 0.00 -16.24
N PRO A 337 -19.31 0.58 -17.09
CA PRO A 337 -20.73 0.76 -16.76
C PRO A 337 -21.41 -0.56 -16.36
N ALA A 338 -21.16 -1.63 -17.11
CA ALA A 338 -21.68 -2.97 -16.82
C ALA A 338 -21.18 -3.50 -15.46
N LEU A 339 -19.86 -3.33 -15.19
CA LEU A 339 -19.26 -3.76 -13.93
C LEU A 339 -19.80 -2.99 -12.71
N LEU A 340 -20.24 -1.75 -12.89
CA LEU A 340 -20.89 -0.94 -11.85
C LEU A 340 -22.40 -1.22 -11.71
N GLY A 341 -23.00 -2.02 -12.60
CA GLY A 341 -24.44 -2.31 -12.59
C GLY A 341 -25.32 -1.18 -13.15
N LEU A 342 -24.75 -0.28 -13.96
CA LEU A 342 -25.42 0.93 -14.46
C LEU A 342 -26.16 0.72 -15.80
N GLU A 343 -26.11 -0.46 -16.40
CA GLU A 343 -26.71 -0.70 -17.74
C GLU A 343 -28.24 -0.75 -17.78
N ARG A 344 -28.95 -0.62 -16.62
CA ARG A 344 -30.41 -0.84 -16.56
C ARG A 344 -31.26 0.40 -16.31
N SER A 345 -30.72 1.60 -16.32
CA SER A 345 -31.53 2.84 -16.17
C SER A 345 -31.87 3.53 -17.49
N ALA A 346 -31.62 2.92 -18.64
CA ALA A 346 -32.12 3.38 -19.92
C ALA A 346 -33.43 2.62 -20.27
N LYS A 347 -34.50 2.81 -19.50
CA LYS A 347 -35.87 2.69 -20.00
C LYS A 347 -36.44 4.10 -20.09
N PRO A 348 -37.00 4.46 -21.26
CA PRO A 348 -37.56 5.78 -21.53
C PRO A 348 -38.70 6.16 -20.62
#